data_870353318027484e331c537c0c0f1034
#
_entry.id   870353318027484e331c537c0c0f1034
#
_cell.length_a   1.000
_cell.length_b   1.000
_cell.length_c   1.000
_cell.angle_alpha   90.00
_cell.angle_beta   90.00
_cell.angle_gamma   90.00
#
_symmetry.space_group_name_H-M   'P 1'
#
loop_
_entity.id
_entity.type
_entity.pdbx_description
1 polymer ?
#
loop_
_entity_poly.entity_id
_entity_poly.type
_entity_poly.pdbx_seq_one_letter_code
_entity_poly.pdbx_strand_id
1 'polypeptide(L)'
;MKSIANLCLLLTAAFACVNAHSQSFLRAQDQFIVNEQGEKVLLRGMGLGGWMLQEGYMLKLGNLGQQHAMRAKIEELIGAEATQEFYNAWLANHTTKADIDAMAKWGFNSVRLPMHFNLYTLPIEQEPVKGQNTWLEQGFAMTDALIAWAKANNMYVILDLHAAPGGQGNDFAISDRNPNTPSLWQSEANQQKMIELWRKLAQRYANEPAVGAYDIINEPNWGFENADDKNGCKETKNEPLKKLMVDVTKAIRSVDTKHMIIIEGNCWGNNYAGVLPQWDNNMVLSFHKYWNNNTLDDIKSHLDLRAKYNMPIWLGESGENSNLWFTDAIALVESQGIGWAWWPLKKLGFNNPLEVKPNAGYLALVDYWNGKGEKPSAKDAKKALLQLANHDIRFENTQFHPEVIDAMFRQPYSKLNLPFKTHRISKTGGTITAVDYDMGRSGIAYHDKDSANYHISAGSERMPWNRGTTYRNEGVDIEFDPAKKSHFINHIEAGEWTEYTLEADQAGVYGLSAEVKATVATGRLGVSVNNELLAVDTAVAQSEKWQQVKLANVKLLQGTNKIRIYANAGGYHLLSLQLKK
;
A
#
# COMPACT_ATOMS: atom_id res chain seq x y z
N MET A 1 33.55 -39.11 55.04
CA MET A 1 34.24 -37.94 54.51
C MET A 1 34.14 -38.02 52.99
N LYS A 2 33.21 -37.38 52.40
CA LYS A 2 33.05 -37.27 50.93
C LYS A 2 32.96 -35.78 50.57
N SER A 3 33.95 -35.35 49.82
CA SER A 3 34.12 -34.00 49.32
C SER A 3 33.12 -33.75 48.18
N ILE A 4 32.33 -32.69 48.29
CA ILE A 4 31.44 -32.20 47.22
C ILE A 4 32.17 -31.05 46.53
N ALA A 5 32.57 -31.26 45.30
CA ALA A 5 33.15 -30.23 44.45
C ALA A 5 32.01 -29.39 43.82
N ASN A 6 31.95 -28.12 44.16
CA ASN A 6 31.06 -27.14 43.52
C ASN A 6 31.64 -26.75 42.16
N LEU A 7 30.91 -27.08 41.11
CA LEU A 7 31.17 -26.60 39.75
C LEU A 7 30.43 -25.31 39.53
N CYS A 8 31.10 -24.17 39.64
CA CYS A 8 30.57 -22.88 39.23
C CYS A 8 30.58 -22.76 37.69
N LEU A 9 29.40 -22.83 37.09
CA LEU A 9 29.21 -22.48 35.68
C LEU A 9 29.16 -20.93 35.57
N LEU A 10 30.23 -20.35 35.05
CA LEU A 10 30.27 -18.95 34.62
C LEU A 10 29.50 -18.84 33.30
N LEU A 11 28.25 -18.35 33.34
CA LEU A 11 27.54 -17.85 32.17
C LEU A 11 28.14 -16.48 31.81
N THR A 12 29.02 -16.45 30.83
CA THR A 12 29.39 -15.22 30.14
C THR A 12 28.22 -14.79 29.22
N ALA A 13 27.41 -13.89 29.72
CA ALA A 13 26.46 -13.16 28.86
C ALA A 13 27.26 -12.29 27.91
N ALA A 14 27.39 -12.71 26.66
CA ALA A 14 27.84 -11.85 25.59
C ALA A 14 26.76 -10.79 25.34
N PHE A 15 26.92 -9.62 25.92
CA PHE A 15 26.22 -8.43 25.50
C PHE A 15 26.69 -8.12 24.07
N ALA A 16 25.93 -8.54 23.08
CA ALA A 16 26.04 -7.98 21.76
C ALA A 16 25.67 -6.49 21.91
N CYS A 17 26.68 -5.62 21.94
CA CYS A 17 26.46 -4.21 21.69
C CYS A 17 25.83 -4.13 20.29
N VAL A 18 24.52 -3.98 20.22
CA VAL A 18 23.85 -3.46 19.04
C VAL A 18 24.40 -2.04 18.91
N ASN A 19 25.43 -1.85 18.11
CA ASN A 19 25.83 -0.54 17.66
C ASN A 19 24.59 0.01 16.95
N ALA A 20 23.88 0.93 17.61
CA ALA A 20 22.90 1.77 16.96
C ALA A 20 23.68 2.61 15.95
N HIS A 21 23.84 2.11 14.72
CA HIS A 21 24.39 2.91 13.65
C HIS A 21 23.39 4.06 13.45
N SER A 22 23.84 5.27 13.73
CA SER A 22 23.07 6.47 13.37
C SER A 22 22.83 6.41 11.86
N GLN A 23 21.62 6.77 11.40
CA GLN A 23 21.35 6.89 9.98
C GLN A 23 22.44 7.69 9.30
N SER A 24 22.96 7.18 8.19
CA SER A 24 23.96 7.84 7.36
C SER A 24 23.32 8.34 6.06
N PHE A 25 23.98 9.30 5.41
CA PHE A 25 23.53 9.72 4.09
C PHE A 25 23.56 8.55 3.10
N LEU A 26 22.52 8.44 2.29
CA LEU A 26 22.47 7.51 1.18
C LEU A 26 23.08 8.11 -0.08
N ARG A 27 23.69 7.28 -0.90
CA ARG A 27 24.28 7.71 -2.17
C ARG A 27 24.13 6.66 -3.26
N ALA A 28 24.10 7.14 -4.48
CA ALA A 28 24.23 6.30 -5.67
C ALA A 28 25.69 5.86 -5.83
N GLN A 29 25.92 4.56 -5.95
CA GLN A 29 27.23 4.00 -6.27
C GLN A 29 27.05 2.86 -7.25
N ASP A 30 27.60 3.03 -8.46
CA ASP A 30 27.35 2.09 -9.55
C ASP A 30 25.84 1.88 -9.74
N GLN A 31 25.39 0.65 -9.75
CA GLN A 31 23.98 0.28 -9.95
C GLN A 31 23.18 0.14 -8.63
N PHE A 32 23.71 0.64 -7.49
CA PHE A 32 23.12 0.42 -6.19
C PHE A 32 23.02 1.71 -5.37
N ILE A 33 22.01 1.75 -4.51
CA ILE A 33 21.95 2.71 -3.40
C ILE A 33 22.79 2.13 -2.28
N VAL A 34 23.69 2.93 -1.69
CA VAL A 34 24.56 2.53 -0.60
C VAL A 34 24.55 3.55 0.53
N ASN A 35 24.95 3.13 1.73
CA ASN A 35 25.22 4.01 2.87
C ASN A 35 26.64 4.59 2.78
N GLU A 36 27.03 5.41 3.75
CA GLU A 36 28.38 6.01 3.80
C GLU A 36 29.51 4.97 3.91
N GLN A 37 29.22 3.78 4.44
CA GLN A 37 30.17 2.66 4.54
C GLN A 37 30.32 1.89 3.22
N GLY A 38 29.53 2.23 2.20
CA GLY A 38 29.47 1.53 0.91
C GLY A 38 28.64 0.24 0.93
N GLU A 39 27.89 0.00 1.98
CA GLU A 39 27.00 -1.15 2.08
C GLU A 39 25.70 -0.89 1.32
N LYS A 40 25.22 -1.88 0.57
CA LYS A 40 23.99 -1.78 -0.20
C LYS A 40 22.78 -1.61 0.73
N VAL A 41 21.96 -0.61 0.44
CA VAL A 41 20.72 -0.33 1.15
C VAL A 41 19.54 -0.61 0.25
N LEU A 42 18.70 -1.55 0.65
CA LEU A 42 17.45 -1.86 -0.01
C LEU A 42 16.35 -1.06 0.68
N LEU A 43 15.87 0.00 0.04
CA LEU A 43 14.76 0.79 0.55
C LEU A 43 13.46 0.00 0.39
N ARG A 44 12.85 -0.38 1.51
CA ARG A 44 11.55 -1.03 1.61
C ARG A 44 10.57 -0.02 2.18
N GLY A 45 9.84 0.64 1.30
CA GLY A 45 9.07 1.82 1.65
C GLY A 45 7.58 1.70 1.43
N MET A 46 6.88 2.73 1.92
CA MET A 46 5.46 2.94 1.74
C MET A 46 5.19 4.41 1.43
N GLY A 47 4.37 4.67 0.41
CA GLY A 47 3.85 6.00 0.11
C GLY A 47 2.74 6.41 1.07
N LEU A 48 2.84 7.63 1.61
CA LEU A 48 1.86 8.20 2.51
C LEU A 48 0.73 8.92 1.73
N GLY A 49 0.25 8.24 0.68
CA GLY A 49 -0.81 8.74 -0.18
C GLY A 49 -2.08 9.12 0.55
N GLY A 50 -2.75 10.17 0.09
CA GLY A 50 -3.95 10.69 0.70
C GLY A 50 -3.70 11.69 1.84
N TRP A 51 -2.47 11.83 2.35
CA TRP A 51 -2.17 12.74 3.46
C TRP A 51 -2.08 14.20 3.02
N MET A 52 -0.99 14.56 2.32
CA MET A 52 -0.79 15.94 1.85
C MET A 52 -1.49 16.21 0.51
N LEU A 53 -1.77 15.17 -0.24
CA LEU A 53 -2.52 15.18 -1.48
C LEU A 53 -3.59 14.11 -1.43
N GLN A 54 -4.84 14.51 -1.64
CA GLN A 54 -5.98 13.59 -1.76
C GLN A 54 -6.24 13.26 -3.23
N GLU A 55 -6.40 12.00 -3.52
CA GLU A 55 -6.91 11.53 -4.81
C GLU A 55 -8.31 10.93 -4.62
N GLY A 56 -9.25 11.33 -5.45
CA GLY A 56 -10.67 11.02 -5.26
C GLY A 56 -10.99 9.54 -5.16
N TYR A 57 -10.28 8.68 -5.89
CA TYR A 57 -10.51 7.24 -5.83
C TYR A 57 -10.24 6.63 -4.44
N MET A 58 -9.25 7.16 -3.69
CA MET A 58 -8.95 6.72 -2.32
C MET A 58 -10.08 7.00 -1.35
N LEU A 59 -10.95 7.96 -1.71
CA LEU A 59 -12.10 8.42 -0.95
C LEU A 59 -13.43 7.92 -1.54
N LYS A 60 -13.40 7.02 -2.53
CA LYS A 60 -14.56 6.53 -3.31
C LYS A 60 -15.29 7.64 -4.07
N LEU A 61 -14.58 8.70 -4.44
CA LEU A 61 -15.08 9.85 -5.20
C LEU A 61 -14.54 9.84 -6.64
N GLY A 62 -14.83 8.76 -7.39
CA GLY A 62 -14.28 8.57 -8.75
C GLY A 62 -14.56 9.69 -9.73
N ASN A 63 -15.67 10.42 -9.57
CA ASN A 63 -16.04 11.57 -10.42
C ASN A 63 -15.39 12.90 -9.98
N LEU A 64 -14.71 12.93 -8.82
CA LEU A 64 -14.04 14.08 -8.23
C LEU A 64 -12.59 13.70 -7.95
N GLY A 65 -11.78 13.53 -9.00
CA GLY A 65 -10.43 13.04 -8.89
C GLY A 65 -9.47 14.01 -8.20
N GLN A 66 -9.58 15.31 -8.53
CA GLN A 66 -8.65 16.33 -8.06
C GLN A 66 -9.01 16.84 -6.66
N GLN A 67 -8.01 17.11 -5.83
CA GLN A 67 -8.20 17.63 -4.46
C GLN A 67 -8.89 18.99 -4.44
N HIS A 68 -8.52 19.93 -5.33
CA HIS A 68 -9.17 21.24 -5.39
C HIS A 68 -10.66 21.14 -5.78
N ALA A 69 -11.02 20.19 -6.65
CA ALA A 69 -12.40 19.95 -7.03
C ALA A 69 -13.22 19.35 -5.87
N MET A 70 -12.64 18.39 -5.13
CA MET A 70 -13.24 17.86 -3.90
C MET A 70 -13.44 18.96 -2.86
N ARG A 71 -12.41 19.80 -2.64
CA ARG A 71 -12.48 20.92 -1.71
C ARG A 71 -13.59 21.88 -2.07
N ALA A 72 -13.73 22.23 -3.35
CA ALA A 72 -14.81 23.12 -3.82
C ALA A 72 -16.19 22.50 -3.57
N LYS A 73 -16.36 21.19 -3.77
CA LYS A 73 -17.64 20.51 -3.49
C LYS A 73 -17.96 20.41 -2.00
N ILE A 74 -16.97 20.24 -1.16
CA ILE A 74 -17.13 20.29 0.29
C ILE A 74 -17.54 21.71 0.71
N GLU A 75 -16.86 22.72 0.19
CA GLU A 75 -17.13 24.13 0.51
C GLU A 75 -18.54 24.58 0.05
N GLU A 76 -19.00 24.15 -1.14
CA GLU A 76 -20.38 24.35 -1.61
C GLU A 76 -21.41 23.78 -0.63
N LEU A 77 -21.08 22.70 0.07
CA LEU A 77 -22.01 21.99 0.93
C LEU A 77 -22.01 22.48 2.38
N ILE A 78 -20.83 22.78 2.94
CA ILE A 78 -20.67 23.09 4.38
C ILE A 78 -20.06 24.48 4.66
N GLY A 79 -19.68 25.24 3.62
CA GLY A 79 -19.07 26.56 3.72
C GLY A 79 -17.55 26.53 3.98
N ALA A 80 -16.89 27.65 3.73
CA ALA A 80 -15.42 27.77 3.73
C ALA A 80 -14.79 27.47 5.09
N GLU A 81 -15.36 28.01 6.19
CA GLU A 81 -14.82 27.80 7.54
C GLU A 81 -14.84 26.32 7.95
N ALA A 82 -15.97 25.63 7.75
CA ALA A 82 -16.11 24.21 8.08
C ALA A 82 -15.24 23.32 7.18
N THR A 83 -15.03 23.73 5.92
CA THR A 83 -14.13 23.07 5.00
C THR A 83 -12.68 23.19 5.47
N GLN A 84 -12.26 24.35 5.93
CA GLN A 84 -10.92 24.53 6.50
C GLN A 84 -10.73 23.71 7.78
N GLU A 85 -11.75 23.63 8.64
CA GLU A 85 -11.77 22.77 9.84
C GLU A 85 -11.57 21.29 9.46
N PHE A 86 -12.27 20.82 8.41
CA PHE A 86 -12.10 19.44 7.90
C PHE A 86 -10.66 19.18 7.42
N TYR A 87 -10.10 20.07 6.59
CA TYR A 87 -8.74 19.85 6.06
C TYR A 87 -7.67 19.95 7.15
N ASN A 88 -7.84 20.82 8.13
CA ASN A 88 -6.95 20.89 9.28
C ASN A 88 -6.98 19.58 10.09
N ALA A 89 -8.18 19.04 10.35
CA ALA A 89 -8.34 17.76 11.03
C ALA A 89 -7.77 16.60 10.20
N TRP A 90 -8.01 16.58 8.89
CA TRP A 90 -7.46 15.58 7.98
C TRP A 90 -5.94 15.53 8.03
N LEU A 91 -5.27 16.66 7.82
CA LEU A 91 -3.81 16.75 7.82
C LEU A 91 -3.20 16.37 9.18
N ALA A 92 -3.90 16.67 10.28
CA ALA A 92 -3.44 16.35 11.63
C ALA A 92 -3.59 14.86 12.00
N ASN A 93 -4.55 14.13 11.39
CA ASN A 93 -4.94 12.79 11.84
C ASN A 93 -4.69 11.68 10.82
N HIS A 94 -4.51 11.99 9.53
CA HIS A 94 -4.32 10.98 8.48
C HIS A 94 -3.06 10.16 8.72
N THR A 95 -1.94 10.83 8.88
CA THR A 95 -0.64 10.18 9.18
C THR A 95 -0.09 10.77 10.46
N THR A 96 0.21 9.90 11.41
CA THR A 96 0.69 10.26 12.74
C THR A 96 1.92 9.43 13.11
N LYS A 97 2.54 9.73 14.24
CA LYS A 97 3.65 8.91 14.78
C LYS A 97 3.26 7.44 14.92
N ALA A 98 2.00 7.14 15.29
CA ALA A 98 1.53 5.76 15.45
C ALA A 98 1.60 4.96 14.14
N ASP A 99 1.31 5.59 13.00
CA ASP A 99 1.42 4.98 11.68
C ASP A 99 2.88 4.63 11.37
N ILE A 100 3.82 5.54 11.63
CA ILE A 100 5.25 5.33 11.35
C ILE A 100 5.85 4.29 12.30
N ASP A 101 5.49 4.32 13.59
CA ASP A 101 5.92 3.30 14.56
C ASP A 101 5.41 1.90 14.17
N ALA A 102 4.21 1.79 13.63
CA ALA A 102 3.66 0.53 13.14
C ALA A 102 4.39 0.05 11.88
N MET A 103 4.63 0.94 10.91
CA MET A 103 5.39 0.61 9.70
C MET A 103 6.78 0.06 10.01
N ALA A 104 7.52 0.68 10.94
CA ALA A 104 8.83 0.19 11.38
C ALA A 104 8.74 -1.23 11.97
N LYS A 105 7.72 -1.50 12.79
CA LYS A 105 7.46 -2.83 13.37
C LYS A 105 7.09 -3.87 12.31
N TRP A 106 6.47 -3.48 11.22
CA TRP A 106 6.13 -4.37 10.11
C TRP A 106 7.31 -4.69 9.20
N GLY A 107 8.42 -3.93 9.31
CA GLY A 107 9.65 -4.17 8.55
C GLY A 107 9.99 -3.12 7.50
N PHE A 108 9.21 -2.06 7.38
CA PHE A 108 9.57 -0.93 6.53
C PHE A 108 10.79 -0.18 7.08
N ASN A 109 11.66 0.28 6.20
CA ASN A 109 12.83 1.09 6.54
C ASN A 109 12.81 2.48 5.85
N SER A 110 11.74 2.76 5.10
CA SER A 110 11.57 4.06 4.46
C SER A 110 10.10 4.43 4.29
N VAL A 111 9.84 5.72 4.09
CA VAL A 111 8.56 6.28 3.68
C VAL A 111 8.78 7.21 2.50
N ARG A 112 7.85 7.24 1.54
CA ARG A 112 7.78 8.24 0.49
C ARG A 112 6.68 9.24 0.85
N LEU A 113 7.02 10.54 0.92
CA LEU A 113 6.12 11.62 1.30
C LEU A 113 5.60 12.33 0.06
N PRO A 114 4.37 12.06 -0.39
CA PRO A 114 3.76 12.76 -1.51
C PRO A 114 3.32 14.17 -1.11
N MET A 115 4.18 15.14 -1.41
CA MET A 115 4.00 16.56 -1.07
C MET A 115 3.11 17.27 -2.10
N HIS A 116 2.18 18.08 -1.61
CA HIS A 116 1.49 19.07 -2.42
C HIS A 116 2.16 20.44 -2.23
N PHE A 117 2.58 21.08 -3.32
CA PHE A 117 3.30 22.36 -3.25
C PHE A 117 2.56 23.44 -2.46
N ASN A 118 1.22 23.46 -2.51
CA ASN A 118 0.39 24.49 -1.87
C ASN A 118 0.40 24.45 -0.33
N LEU A 119 0.95 23.41 0.28
CA LEU A 119 1.22 23.38 1.73
C LEU A 119 2.52 24.10 2.10
N TYR A 120 3.38 24.40 1.13
CA TYR A 120 4.71 25.03 1.32
C TYR A 120 4.80 26.44 0.77
N THR A 121 4.02 26.78 -0.25
CA THR A 121 3.98 28.10 -0.87
C THR A 121 2.63 28.34 -1.54
N LEU A 122 2.24 29.61 -1.69
CA LEU A 122 1.01 29.97 -2.39
C LEU A 122 1.11 29.65 -3.90
N PRO A 123 -0.01 29.30 -4.56
CA PRO A 123 -0.10 29.29 -6.03
C PRO A 123 0.30 30.65 -6.61
N ILE A 124 0.82 30.68 -7.84
CA ILE A 124 1.30 31.92 -8.47
C ILE A 124 0.19 32.98 -8.60
N GLU A 125 -1.07 32.56 -8.73
CA GLU A 125 -2.24 33.41 -8.84
C GLU A 125 -2.62 34.08 -7.51
N GLN A 126 -2.15 33.54 -6.39
CA GLN A 126 -2.43 34.01 -5.02
C GLN A 126 -1.26 34.75 -4.38
N GLU A 127 -0.11 34.83 -5.08
CA GLU A 127 1.04 35.55 -4.55
C GLU A 127 0.75 37.05 -4.45
N PRO A 128 0.97 37.67 -3.27
CA PRO A 128 0.75 39.11 -3.08
C PRO A 128 1.63 39.98 -3.97
N VAL A 129 2.84 39.47 -4.27
CA VAL A 129 3.82 40.16 -5.12
C VAL A 129 4.27 39.19 -6.21
N LYS A 130 4.04 39.59 -7.48
CA LYS A 130 4.44 38.79 -8.63
C LYS A 130 5.94 38.49 -8.62
N GLY A 131 6.28 37.22 -8.83
CA GLY A 131 7.68 36.76 -8.87
C GLY A 131 8.34 36.56 -7.50
N GLN A 132 7.59 36.72 -6.41
CA GLN A 132 8.03 36.34 -5.06
C GLN A 132 7.29 35.10 -4.59
N ASN A 133 7.89 34.37 -3.64
CA ASN A 133 7.27 33.21 -3.03
C ASN A 133 6.91 33.47 -1.57
N THR A 134 5.64 33.36 -1.25
CA THR A 134 5.16 33.34 0.12
C THR A 134 5.29 31.92 0.67
N TRP A 135 6.15 31.74 1.68
CA TRP A 135 6.38 30.43 2.31
C TRP A 135 5.32 30.17 3.39
N LEU A 136 4.77 28.96 3.39
CA LEU A 136 3.78 28.48 4.34
C LEU A 136 4.43 27.44 5.27
N GLU A 137 4.44 27.72 6.58
CA GLU A 137 5.09 26.83 7.55
C GLU A 137 4.39 25.48 7.72
N GLN A 138 3.16 25.32 7.29
CA GLN A 138 2.36 24.10 7.49
C GLN A 138 3.04 22.87 6.87
N GLY A 139 3.41 22.91 5.60
CA GLY A 139 4.07 21.80 4.92
C GLY A 139 5.43 21.47 5.53
N PHE A 140 6.22 22.50 5.84
CA PHE A 140 7.53 22.31 6.48
C PHE A 140 7.40 21.68 7.87
N ALA A 141 6.47 22.14 8.71
CA ALA A 141 6.25 21.57 10.05
C ALA A 141 5.78 20.11 10.00
N MET A 142 4.90 19.76 9.06
CA MET A 142 4.48 18.39 8.83
C MET A 142 5.64 17.49 8.37
N THR A 143 6.49 17.99 7.49
CA THR A 143 7.68 17.28 7.01
C THR A 143 8.70 17.08 8.13
N ASP A 144 8.95 18.11 8.95
CA ASP A 144 9.84 18.02 10.12
C ASP A 144 9.34 16.97 11.12
N ALA A 145 8.03 16.94 11.39
CA ALA A 145 7.42 15.95 12.27
C ALA A 145 7.60 14.52 11.72
N LEU A 146 7.33 14.31 10.43
CA LEU A 146 7.54 13.02 9.79
C LEU A 146 8.99 12.56 9.87
N ILE A 147 9.95 13.45 9.56
CA ILE A 147 11.38 13.16 9.65
C ILE A 147 11.77 12.77 11.09
N ALA A 148 11.25 13.48 12.08
CA ALA A 148 11.51 13.15 13.49
C ALA A 148 10.94 11.77 13.87
N TRP A 149 9.73 11.41 13.41
CA TRP A 149 9.14 10.10 13.66
C TRP A 149 9.90 8.98 12.92
N ALA A 150 10.29 9.20 11.67
CA ALA A 150 11.06 8.25 10.87
C ALA A 150 12.45 8.02 11.50
N LYS A 151 13.15 9.08 11.87
CA LYS A 151 14.46 9.04 12.54
C LYS A 151 14.41 8.24 13.86
N ALA A 152 13.36 8.45 14.67
CA ALA A 152 13.16 7.69 15.91
C ALA A 152 12.96 6.18 15.67
N ASN A 153 12.59 5.79 14.45
CA ASN A 153 12.38 4.42 14.02
C ASN A 153 13.47 3.90 13.06
N ASN A 154 14.56 4.63 12.89
CA ASN A 154 15.64 4.31 11.96
C ASN A 154 15.15 4.11 10.51
N MET A 155 14.19 4.91 10.07
CA MET A 155 13.60 4.90 8.73
C MET A 155 14.03 6.13 7.94
N TYR A 156 14.23 5.97 6.64
CA TYR A 156 14.48 7.09 5.72
C TYR A 156 13.17 7.72 5.22
N VAL A 157 13.21 9.02 4.95
CA VAL A 157 12.13 9.76 4.29
C VAL A 157 12.58 10.15 2.88
N ILE A 158 11.81 9.74 1.87
CA ILE A 158 11.98 10.20 0.49
C ILE A 158 10.98 11.33 0.29
N LEU A 159 11.48 12.55 0.07
CA LEU A 159 10.64 13.69 -0.22
C LEU A 159 10.24 13.65 -1.71
N ASP A 160 8.97 13.56 -1.98
CA ASP A 160 8.40 13.45 -3.32
C ASP A 160 7.51 14.66 -3.63
N LEU A 161 7.82 15.42 -4.66
CA LEU A 161 6.93 16.48 -5.11
C LEU A 161 5.83 15.89 -6.00
N HIS A 162 4.78 15.40 -5.35
CA HIS A 162 3.68 14.69 -5.99
C HIS A 162 2.73 15.60 -6.75
N ALA A 163 2.48 16.81 -6.24
CA ALA A 163 1.76 17.86 -6.96
C ALA A 163 2.62 19.11 -7.07
N ALA A 164 3.15 19.36 -8.24
CA ALA A 164 3.97 20.52 -8.58
C ALA A 164 3.11 21.76 -8.89
N PRO A 165 3.67 22.98 -8.79
CA PRO A 165 2.94 24.20 -9.14
C PRO A 165 2.35 24.13 -10.55
N GLY A 166 1.04 24.32 -10.67
CA GLY A 166 0.29 24.21 -11.92
C GLY A 166 -0.03 22.79 -12.39
N GLY A 167 0.53 21.76 -11.74
CA GLY A 167 0.37 20.35 -12.10
C GLY A 167 1.22 19.92 -13.29
N GLN A 168 1.86 18.76 -13.16
CA GLN A 168 2.87 18.22 -14.08
C GLN A 168 2.32 17.22 -15.10
N GLY A 169 1.02 16.89 -15.07
CA GLY A 169 0.49 15.82 -15.92
C GLY A 169 -0.90 16.09 -16.49
N ASN A 170 -1.28 15.29 -17.48
CA ASN A 170 -2.63 15.22 -18.02
C ASN A 170 -3.51 14.19 -17.32
N ASP A 171 -2.96 13.41 -16.41
CA ASP A 171 -3.70 12.71 -15.37
C ASP A 171 -3.91 13.69 -14.20
N PHE A 172 -5.06 14.33 -14.21
CA PHE A 172 -5.30 15.51 -13.36
C PHE A 172 -5.36 15.19 -11.87
N ALA A 173 -5.80 13.98 -11.52
CA ALA A 173 -5.96 13.58 -10.12
C ALA A 173 -4.61 13.47 -9.40
N ILE A 174 -3.62 12.90 -10.07
CA ILE A 174 -2.29 12.63 -9.51
C ILE A 174 -1.56 13.91 -9.07
N SER A 175 -1.73 15.00 -9.83
CA SER A 175 -1.03 16.27 -9.58
C SER A 175 -1.95 17.42 -9.14
N ASP A 176 -3.19 17.12 -8.80
CA ASP A 176 -4.24 18.13 -8.51
C ASP A 176 -4.32 19.22 -9.58
N ARG A 177 -4.06 18.87 -10.85
CA ARG A 177 -4.02 19.84 -11.93
C ARG A 177 -5.40 20.43 -12.22
N ASN A 178 -5.47 21.76 -12.23
CA ASN A 178 -6.63 22.50 -12.74
C ASN A 178 -6.45 22.80 -14.24
N PRO A 179 -7.22 22.17 -15.15
CA PRO A 179 -7.06 22.39 -16.59
C PRO A 179 -7.41 23.83 -17.05
N ASN A 180 -8.06 24.61 -16.19
CA ASN A 180 -8.41 26.00 -16.47
C ASN A 180 -7.29 27.01 -16.16
N THR A 181 -6.17 26.54 -15.59
CA THR A 181 -4.99 27.37 -15.30
C THR A 181 -3.77 26.82 -16.05
N PRO A 182 -2.73 27.65 -16.28
CA PRO A 182 -1.51 27.16 -16.91
C PRO A 182 -0.86 26.05 -16.10
N SER A 183 -0.51 24.95 -16.78
CA SER A 183 0.24 23.83 -16.17
C SER A 183 1.68 24.23 -15.82
N LEU A 184 2.40 23.33 -15.14
CA LEU A 184 3.82 23.44 -14.92
C LEU A 184 4.60 23.72 -16.24
N TRP A 185 4.22 23.04 -17.31
CA TRP A 185 4.88 23.12 -18.62
C TRP A 185 4.56 24.38 -19.39
N GLN A 186 3.40 25.00 -19.14
CA GLN A 186 2.91 26.19 -19.83
C GLN A 186 3.27 27.50 -19.11
N SER A 187 3.86 27.43 -17.91
CA SER A 187 4.15 28.60 -17.08
C SER A 187 5.57 28.57 -16.53
N GLU A 188 6.41 29.49 -17.01
CA GLU A 188 7.76 29.69 -16.46
C GLU A 188 7.71 30.07 -14.98
N ALA A 189 6.69 30.82 -14.54
CA ALA A 189 6.51 31.17 -13.13
C ALA A 189 6.24 29.93 -12.25
N ASN A 190 5.48 28.93 -12.74
CA ASN A 190 5.29 27.65 -12.03
C ASN A 190 6.61 26.86 -11.97
N GLN A 191 7.37 26.79 -13.06
CA GLN A 191 8.68 26.14 -13.09
C GLN A 191 9.66 26.80 -12.11
N GLN A 192 9.71 28.12 -12.10
CA GLN A 192 10.57 28.86 -11.18
C GLN A 192 10.16 28.64 -9.71
N LYS A 193 8.86 28.59 -9.43
CA LYS A 193 8.34 28.28 -8.10
C LYS A 193 8.74 26.88 -7.64
N MET A 194 8.68 25.89 -8.51
CA MET A 194 9.14 24.54 -8.22
C MET A 194 10.66 24.51 -7.93
N ILE A 195 11.47 25.20 -8.72
CA ILE A 195 12.93 25.31 -8.53
C ILE A 195 13.25 25.90 -7.15
N GLU A 196 12.59 27.01 -6.78
CA GLU A 196 12.81 27.67 -5.50
C GLU A 196 12.28 26.85 -4.31
N LEU A 197 11.18 26.12 -4.47
CA LEU A 197 10.68 25.22 -3.44
C LEU A 197 11.71 24.11 -3.15
N TRP A 198 12.27 23.48 -4.18
CA TRP A 198 13.29 22.46 -3.99
C TRP A 198 14.57 23.03 -3.37
N ARG A 199 15.00 24.24 -3.77
CA ARG A 199 16.12 24.91 -3.12
C ARG A 199 15.86 25.15 -1.63
N LYS A 200 14.64 25.56 -1.28
CA LYS A 200 14.22 25.81 0.11
C LYS A 200 14.19 24.53 0.94
N LEU A 201 13.63 23.44 0.40
CA LEU A 201 13.60 22.12 1.04
C LEU A 201 15.03 21.59 1.24
N ALA A 202 15.84 21.60 0.19
CA ALA A 202 17.22 21.14 0.24
C ALA A 202 18.06 21.96 1.26
N GLN A 203 17.89 23.27 1.32
CA GLN A 203 18.55 24.12 2.31
C GLN A 203 18.15 23.74 3.75
N ARG A 204 16.86 23.42 3.97
CA ARG A 204 16.36 23.03 5.30
C ARG A 204 16.95 21.70 5.76
N TYR A 205 17.07 20.73 4.84
CA TYR A 205 17.41 19.35 5.16
C TYR A 205 18.83 18.94 4.77
N ALA A 206 19.67 19.84 4.29
CA ALA A 206 21.05 19.55 3.82
C ALA A 206 21.92 18.74 4.78
N ASN A 207 21.62 18.76 6.08
CA ASN A 207 22.36 18.06 7.12
C ASN A 207 21.52 17.01 7.87
N GLU A 208 20.38 16.57 7.32
CA GLU A 208 19.50 15.58 7.94
C GLU A 208 19.60 14.22 7.22
N PRO A 209 20.41 13.27 7.72
CA PRO A 209 20.60 11.98 7.04
C PRO A 209 19.37 11.09 7.03
N ALA A 210 18.34 11.38 7.86
CA ALA A 210 17.07 10.67 7.80
C ALA A 210 16.27 10.98 6.53
N VAL A 211 16.54 12.10 5.86
CA VAL A 211 16.11 12.33 4.48
C VAL A 211 16.98 11.48 3.57
N GLY A 212 16.41 10.47 2.94
CA GLY A 212 17.15 9.54 2.08
C GLY A 212 17.40 10.10 0.68
N ALA A 213 16.42 10.82 0.12
CA ALA A 213 16.52 11.39 -1.22
C ALA A 213 15.44 12.46 -1.47
N TYR A 214 15.64 13.21 -2.55
CA TYR A 214 14.69 14.14 -3.16
C TYR A 214 14.17 13.55 -4.46
N ASP A 215 12.92 13.09 -4.48
CA ASP A 215 12.18 12.64 -5.66
C ASP A 215 11.51 13.88 -6.27
N ILE A 216 12.20 14.47 -7.26
CA ILE A 216 12.00 15.87 -7.59
C ILE A 216 10.71 16.18 -8.36
N ILE A 217 10.07 15.16 -8.93
CA ILE A 217 8.80 15.30 -9.65
C ILE A 217 8.13 13.94 -9.82
N ASN A 218 6.91 13.80 -9.31
CA ASN A 218 6.13 12.58 -9.45
C ASN A 218 5.42 12.49 -10.80
N GLU A 219 5.52 11.38 -11.47
CA GLU A 219 4.69 10.96 -12.60
C GLU A 219 4.40 12.03 -13.65
N PRO A 220 5.41 12.71 -14.22
CA PRO A 220 5.11 13.56 -15.36
C PRO A 220 4.47 12.73 -16.47
N ASN A 221 3.38 13.25 -17.02
CA ASN A 221 2.66 12.61 -18.12
C ASN A 221 2.14 13.70 -19.07
N TRP A 222 3.00 14.10 -20.03
CA TRP A 222 2.74 15.25 -20.90
C TRP A 222 3.28 15.04 -22.30
N GLY A 223 2.45 15.33 -23.30
CA GLY A 223 2.86 15.37 -24.71
C GLY A 223 3.55 16.69 -25.04
N PHE A 224 4.87 16.68 -25.16
CA PHE A 224 5.67 17.86 -25.49
C PHE A 224 5.80 18.09 -27.00
N GLU A 225 6.02 17.03 -27.75
CA GLU A 225 6.26 17.08 -29.21
C GLU A 225 5.04 16.67 -30.02
N ASN A 226 4.23 15.76 -29.49
CA ASN A 226 3.06 15.22 -30.16
C ASN A 226 1.79 15.43 -29.33
N ALA A 227 0.91 16.32 -29.80
CA ALA A 227 -0.37 16.61 -29.15
C ALA A 227 -1.31 15.39 -29.03
N ASP A 228 -1.16 14.39 -29.92
CA ASP A 228 -1.95 13.16 -29.87
C ASP A 228 -1.44 12.17 -28.80
N ASP A 229 -0.21 12.32 -28.36
CA ASP A 229 0.37 11.56 -27.24
C ASP A 229 0.26 12.35 -25.93
N LYS A 230 -0.94 12.53 -25.46
CA LYS A 230 -1.26 13.40 -24.31
C LYS A 230 -0.42 13.13 -23.06
N ASN A 231 -0.02 11.86 -22.86
CA ASN A 231 0.68 11.42 -21.66
C ASN A 231 2.19 11.21 -21.88
N GLY A 232 2.70 11.51 -23.08
CA GLY A 232 4.12 11.48 -23.37
C GLY A 232 4.75 10.08 -23.42
N CYS A 233 3.96 9.03 -23.66
CA CYS A 233 4.46 7.66 -23.69
C CYS A 233 5.27 7.35 -24.96
N LYS A 234 5.11 8.14 -26.02
CA LYS A 234 5.83 8.04 -27.28
C LYS A 234 6.79 9.20 -27.51
N GLU A 235 6.93 10.10 -26.54
CA GLU A 235 7.89 11.19 -26.61
C GLU A 235 9.31 10.63 -26.76
N THR A 236 10.12 11.25 -27.62
CA THR A 236 11.47 10.77 -27.94
C THR A 236 12.59 11.64 -27.38
N LYS A 237 12.29 12.89 -27.03
CA LYS A 237 13.30 13.85 -26.56
C LYS A 237 13.07 14.31 -25.12
N ASN A 238 11.83 14.52 -24.72
CA ASN A 238 11.44 14.99 -23.39
C ASN A 238 12.28 16.21 -22.92
N GLU A 239 12.67 17.12 -23.83
CA GLU A 239 13.57 18.23 -23.54
C GLU A 239 13.07 19.17 -22.44
N PRO A 240 11.77 19.57 -22.38
CA PRO A 240 11.28 20.42 -21.31
C PRO A 240 11.36 19.74 -19.93
N LEU A 241 11.07 18.43 -19.85
CA LEU A 241 11.18 17.65 -18.62
C LEU A 241 12.64 17.60 -18.15
N LYS A 242 13.55 17.21 -19.04
CA LYS A 242 14.99 17.18 -18.72
C LYS A 242 15.51 18.53 -18.26
N LYS A 243 15.17 19.61 -18.99
CA LYS A 243 15.60 20.96 -18.66
C LYS A 243 15.18 21.35 -17.25
N LEU A 244 13.91 21.14 -16.92
CA LEU A 244 13.38 21.48 -15.59
C LEU A 244 14.07 20.69 -14.49
N MET A 245 14.24 19.37 -14.66
CA MET A 245 14.92 18.53 -13.68
C MET A 245 16.39 18.92 -13.49
N VAL A 246 17.08 19.32 -14.57
CA VAL A 246 18.46 19.86 -14.49
C VAL A 246 18.49 21.17 -13.68
N ASP A 247 17.54 22.09 -13.93
CA ASP A 247 17.51 23.38 -13.24
C ASP A 247 17.15 23.21 -11.76
N VAL A 248 16.22 22.30 -11.42
CA VAL A 248 15.93 21.88 -10.04
C VAL A 248 17.16 21.27 -9.37
N THR A 249 17.87 20.36 -10.06
CA THR A 249 19.11 19.76 -9.53
C THR A 249 20.15 20.81 -9.22
N LYS A 250 20.39 21.79 -10.10
CA LYS A 250 21.33 22.90 -9.85
C LYS A 250 20.93 23.71 -8.63
N ALA A 251 19.64 23.99 -8.46
CA ALA A 251 19.13 24.73 -7.31
C ALA A 251 19.36 23.96 -6.00
N ILE A 252 19.09 22.66 -5.99
CA ILE A 252 19.39 21.77 -4.85
C ILE A 252 20.88 21.78 -4.57
N ARG A 253 21.74 21.55 -5.57
CA ARG A 253 23.20 21.47 -5.40
C ARG A 253 23.85 22.78 -4.95
N SER A 254 23.18 23.92 -5.15
CA SER A 254 23.65 25.19 -4.62
C SER A 254 23.63 25.25 -3.08
N VAL A 255 22.90 24.37 -2.41
CA VAL A 255 22.70 24.35 -0.95
C VAL A 255 22.93 22.98 -0.33
N ASP A 256 22.85 21.90 -1.10
CA ASP A 256 22.96 20.52 -0.63
C ASP A 256 23.72 19.65 -1.65
N THR A 257 24.87 19.13 -1.25
CA THR A 257 25.72 18.26 -2.07
C THR A 257 25.68 16.80 -1.65
N LYS A 258 24.87 16.44 -0.64
CA LYS A 258 24.90 15.13 0.01
C LYS A 258 23.75 14.21 -0.44
N HIS A 259 22.52 14.73 -0.49
CA HIS A 259 21.35 13.89 -0.74
C HIS A 259 21.29 13.39 -2.18
N MET A 260 20.78 12.17 -2.33
CA MET A 260 20.45 11.62 -3.63
C MET A 260 19.30 12.39 -4.29
N ILE A 261 19.37 12.50 -5.60
CA ILE A 261 18.29 13.02 -6.44
C ILE A 261 17.66 11.86 -7.18
N ILE A 262 16.37 11.69 -6.99
CA ILE A 262 15.56 10.74 -7.74
C ILE A 262 14.87 11.52 -8.85
N ILE A 263 14.88 10.96 -10.05
CA ILE A 263 14.20 11.51 -11.21
C ILE A 263 13.21 10.49 -11.78
N GLU A 264 12.16 10.99 -12.38
CA GLU A 264 11.17 10.19 -13.08
C GLU A 264 11.11 10.54 -14.56
N GLY A 265 10.90 9.51 -15.39
CA GLY A 265 10.62 9.69 -16.81
C GLY A 265 9.22 10.23 -17.06
N ASN A 266 8.94 10.63 -18.29
CA ASN A 266 7.57 10.92 -18.73
C ASN A 266 6.70 9.64 -18.72
N CYS A 267 5.41 9.71 -19.06
CA CYS A 267 4.52 8.54 -19.08
C CYS A 267 4.48 7.83 -17.71
N TRP A 268 4.13 8.58 -16.66
CA TRP A 268 4.05 8.08 -15.28
C TRP A 268 5.35 7.42 -14.79
N GLY A 269 6.49 8.10 -14.96
CA GLY A 269 7.80 7.65 -14.49
C GLY A 269 8.51 6.64 -15.40
N ASN A 270 7.97 6.30 -16.58
CA ASN A 270 8.46 5.15 -17.36
C ASN A 270 9.17 5.50 -18.68
N ASN A 271 8.97 6.70 -19.24
CA ASN A 271 9.61 7.09 -20.51
C ASN A 271 10.82 8.00 -20.29
N TYR A 272 12.02 7.43 -20.37
CA TYR A 272 13.31 8.11 -20.24
C TYR A 272 13.96 8.53 -21.56
N ALA A 273 13.27 8.42 -22.70
CA ALA A 273 13.82 8.80 -24.00
C ALA A 273 14.22 10.29 -24.00
N GLY A 274 15.47 10.60 -24.34
CA GLY A 274 16.02 11.95 -24.34
C GLY A 274 16.30 12.57 -22.95
N VAL A 275 15.88 11.96 -21.86
CA VAL A 275 16.17 12.42 -20.49
C VAL A 275 17.62 12.14 -20.12
N LEU A 276 18.11 10.95 -20.40
CA LEU A 276 19.47 10.52 -20.08
C LEU A 276 20.47 10.96 -21.16
N PRO A 277 21.80 11.04 -20.89
CA PRO A 277 22.49 10.59 -19.68
C PRO A 277 22.26 11.50 -18.46
N GLN A 278 22.63 10.96 -17.29
CA GLN A 278 22.60 11.67 -16.00
C GLN A 278 23.49 12.93 -16.03
N TRP A 279 23.13 13.91 -15.19
CA TRP A 279 23.85 15.20 -15.05
C TRP A 279 24.36 15.46 -13.65
N ASP A 280 24.16 14.49 -12.74
CA ASP A 280 24.65 14.53 -11.37
C ASP A 280 25.14 13.13 -10.99
N ASN A 281 26.18 13.04 -10.17
CA ASN A 281 26.80 11.77 -9.78
C ASN A 281 26.02 11.03 -8.70
N ASN A 282 25.05 11.69 -8.06
CA ASN A 282 24.26 11.10 -6.99
C ASN A 282 22.77 11.02 -7.36
N MET A 283 22.50 10.39 -8.52
CA MET A 283 21.17 10.24 -9.09
C MET A 283 20.69 8.81 -9.11
N VAL A 284 19.38 8.65 -8.96
CA VAL A 284 18.63 7.39 -9.05
C VAL A 284 17.49 7.56 -10.05
N LEU A 285 17.22 6.54 -10.87
CA LEU A 285 16.04 6.49 -11.72
C LEU A 285 14.89 5.83 -10.94
N SER A 286 13.79 6.51 -10.78
CA SER A 286 12.54 5.92 -10.33
C SER A 286 11.77 5.33 -11.52
N PHE A 287 11.04 4.27 -11.31
CA PHE A 287 10.02 3.79 -12.22
C PHE A 287 8.81 3.33 -11.43
N HIS A 288 7.63 3.40 -12.05
CA HIS A 288 6.39 2.97 -11.44
C HIS A 288 5.87 1.72 -12.14
N LYS A 289 5.37 0.78 -11.36
CA LYS A 289 4.92 -0.51 -11.86
C LYS A 289 3.58 -0.87 -11.22
N TYR A 290 2.56 -0.93 -12.06
CA TYR A 290 1.22 -1.35 -11.67
C TYR A 290 0.69 -2.34 -12.72
N TRP A 291 -0.19 -3.24 -12.34
CA TRP A 291 -1.09 -4.00 -13.21
C TRP A 291 -0.45 -4.80 -14.37
N ASN A 292 0.85 -4.97 -14.43
CA ASN A 292 1.55 -5.78 -15.42
C ASN A 292 2.12 -7.07 -14.78
N ASN A 293 2.66 -7.97 -15.60
CA ASN A 293 3.26 -9.20 -15.11
C ASN A 293 4.50 -8.94 -14.24
N ASN A 294 4.87 -9.92 -13.41
CA ASN A 294 6.02 -9.88 -12.53
C ASN A 294 7.15 -10.78 -13.07
N THR A 295 7.65 -10.46 -14.25
CA THR A 295 8.77 -11.13 -14.91
C THR A 295 9.93 -10.17 -15.18
N LEU A 296 11.12 -10.70 -15.44
CA LEU A 296 12.28 -9.87 -15.82
C LEU A 296 12.03 -9.08 -17.10
N ASP A 297 11.26 -9.62 -18.03
CA ASP A 297 10.93 -8.93 -19.29
C ASP A 297 10.07 -7.68 -19.04
N ASP A 298 9.20 -7.70 -18.02
CA ASP A 298 8.35 -6.55 -17.70
C ASP A 298 9.12 -5.36 -17.09
N ILE A 299 10.32 -5.59 -16.57
CA ILE A 299 11.21 -4.54 -16.05
C ILE A 299 12.51 -4.40 -16.87
N LYS A 300 12.62 -5.13 -17.98
CA LYS A 300 13.84 -5.19 -18.78
C LYS A 300 14.30 -3.83 -19.26
N SER A 301 13.40 -2.98 -19.72
CA SER A 301 13.75 -1.62 -20.19
C SER A 301 14.48 -0.81 -19.13
N HIS A 302 14.04 -0.90 -17.86
CA HIS A 302 14.67 -0.21 -16.73
C HIS A 302 16.01 -0.84 -16.35
N LEU A 303 16.11 -2.19 -16.40
CA LEU A 303 17.38 -2.89 -16.20
C LEU A 303 18.41 -2.52 -17.28
N ASP A 304 17.99 -2.37 -18.54
CA ASP A 304 18.84 -1.93 -19.64
C ASP A 304 19.35 -0.49 -19.42
N LEU A 305 18.49 0.43 -18.95
CA LEU A 305 18.91 1.79 -18.57
C LEU A 305 19.91 1.78 -17.42
N ARG A 306 19.64 0.99 -16.36
CA ARG A 306 20.53 0.78 -15.22
C ARG A 306 21.92 0.33 -15.66
N ALA A 307 21.99 -0.67 -16.55
CA ALA A 307 23.23 -1.21 -17.06
C ALA A 307 23.96 -0.21 -17.98
N LYS A 308 23.23 0.43 -18.90
CA LYS A 308 23.78 1.37 -19.89
C LYS A 308 24.43 2.58 -19.26
N TYR A 309 23.79 3.14 -18.22
CA TYR A 309 24.23 4.38 -17.59
C TYR A 309 24.95 4.15 -16.26
N ASN A 310 25.09 2.89 -15.83
CA ASN A 310 25.73 2.50 -14.57
C ASN A 310 25.21 3.31 -13.38
N MET A 311 23.89 3.32 -13.17
CA MET A 311 23.24 4.08 -12.10
C MET A 311 22.12 3.29 -11.43
N PRO A 312 21.79 3.54 -10.16
CA PRO A 312 20.72 2.81 -9.47
C PRO A 312 19.37 3.08 -10.09
N ILE A 313 18.48 2.08 -9.99
CA ILE A 313 17.05 2.24 -10.22
C ILE A 313 16.27 1.87 -8.95
N TRP A 314 15.10 2.45 -8.79
CA TRP A 314 14.22 2.26 -7.65
C TRP A 314 12.77 2.13 -8.13
N LEU A 315 12.03 1.17 -7.60
CA LEU A 315 10.58 1.10 -7.82
C LEU A 315 9.92 2.13 -6.90
N GLY A 316 9.79 3.36 -7.39
CA GLY A 316 9.35 4.51 -6.61
C GLY A 316 7.89 4.44 -6.21
N GLU A 317 7.06 3.74 -7.01
CA GLU A 317 5.68 3.53 -6.67
C GLU A 317 5.13 2.23 -7.27
N SER A 318 4.37 1.49 -6.47
CA SER A 318 3.69 0.26 -6.87
C SER A 318 2.61 -0.09 -5.86
N GLY A 319 1.68 -0.96 -6.21
CA GLY A 319 0.63 -1.38 -5.28
C GLY A 319 -0.70 -1.67 -5.95
N GLU A 320 -1.78 -1.47 -5.20
CA GLU A 320 -3.18 -1.50 -5.66
C GLU A 320 -3.58 -2.77 -6.44
N ASN A 321 -3.02 -3.89 -6.03
CA ASN A 321 -3.24 -5.19 -6.64
C ASN A 321 -3.48 -6.26 -5.54
N SER A 322 -3.52 -7.53 -5.91
CA SER A 322 -3.67 -8.64 -4.96
C SER A 322 -2.40 -8.91 -4.15
N ASN A 323 -2.53 -9.59 -3.02
CA ASN A 323 -1.40 -10.02 -2.20
C ASN A 323 -0.43 -10.91 -2.98
N LEU A 324 -0.93 -11.80 -3.85
CA LEU A 324 -0.07 -12.63 -4.69
C LEU A 324 0.79 -11.78 -5.62
N TRP A 325 0.17 -10.79 -6.26
CA TRP A 325 0.90 -9.85 -7.12
C TRP A 325 1.96 -9.05 -6.34
N PHE A 326 1.63 -8.60 -5.11
CA PHE A 326 2.59 -7.91 -4.23
C PHE A 326 3.80 -8.77 -3.93
N THR A 327 3.56 -10.02 -3.54
CA THR A 327 4.60 -11.00 -3.25
C THR A 327 5.54 -11.22 -4.44
N ASP A 328 4.98 -11.38 -5.64
CA ASP A 328 5.76 -11.66 -6.84
C ASP A 328 6.51 -10.42 -7.35
N ALA A 329 5.90 -9.23 -7.27
CA ALA A 329 6.55 -7.97 -7.62
C ALA A 329 7.74 -7.66 -6.71
N ILE A 330 7.57 -7.81 -5.40
CA ILE A 330 8.65 -7.59 -4.43
C ILE A 330 9.78 -8.63 -4.63
N ALA A 331 9.44 -9.91 -4.78
CA ALA A 331 10.42 -10.95 -5.06
C ALA A 331 11.23 -10.65 -6.34
N LEU A 332 10.57 -10.17 -7.39
CA LEU A 332 11.21 -9.78 -8.64
C LEU A 332 12.21 -8.66 -8.43
N VAL A 333 11.77 -7.51 -7.90
CA VAL A 333 12.64 -6.32 -7.80
C VAL A 333 13.78 -6.52 -6.80
N GLU A 334 13.54 -7.18 -5.65
CA GLU A 334 14.59 -7.46 -4.69
C GLU A 334 15.60 -8.49 -5.19
N SER A 335 15.20 -9.44 -6.06
CA SER A 335 16.14 -10.35 -6.73
C SER A 335 17.17 -9.60 -7.58
N GLN A 336 16.84 -8.38 -8.02
CA GLN A 336 17.70 -7.48 -8.77
C GLN A 336 18.40 -6.44 -7.90
N GLY A 337 18.23 -6.49 -6.56
CA GLY A 337 18.77 -5.51 -5.64
C GLY A 337 18.12 -4.12 -5.78
N ILE A 338 16.86 -4.08 -6.17
CA ILE A 338 16.08 -2.86 -6.36
C ILE A 338 15.16 -2.68 -5.16
N GLY A 339 15.24 -1.54 -4.49
CA GLY A 339 14.30 -1.13 -3.45
C GLY A 339 12.97 -0.68 -4.03
N TRP A 340 11.97 -0.52 -3.17
CA TRP A 340 10.60 -0.23 -3.57
C TRP A 340 9.88 0.67 -2.56
N ALA A 341 8.83 1.38 -3.02
CA ALA A 341 7.84 2.03 -2.18
C ALA A 341 6.45 1.61 -2.65
N TRP A 342 5.64 1.11 -1.73
CA TRP A 342 4.27 0.66 -2.01
C TRP A 342 3.27 1.80 -1.86
N TRP A 343 2.12 1.73 -2.53
CA TRP A 343 1.08 2.73 -2.53
C TRP A 343 -0.30 2.12 -2.28
N PRO A 344 -1.13 2.76 -1.42
CA PRO A 344 -0.79 3.64 -0.31
C PRO A 344 -0.82 2.90 1.04
N LEU A 345 -0.34 3.55 2.10
CA LEU A 345 -0.47 3.01 3.46
C LEU A 345 -1.93 2.85 3.88
N LYS A 346 -2.78 3.82 3.53
CA LYS A 346 -4.13 3.99 4.08
C LYS A 346 -5.11 4.54 3.04
N LYS A 347 -6.27 3.90 2.90
CA LYS A 347 -7.39 4.39 2.07
C LYS A 347 -8.72 3.70 2.42
N LEU A 348 -9.81 4.13 1.79
CA LEU A 348 -11.11 3.45 1.84
C LEU A 348 -11.10 2.24 0.89
N GLY A 349 -10.45 1.15 1.30
CA GLY A 349 -10.30 -0.07 0.51
C GLY A 349 -9.43 -1.09 1.24
N PHE A 350 -9.50 -2.35 0.84
CA PHE A 350 -8.96 -3.50 1.58
C PHE A 350 -7.59 -4.01 1.06
N ASN A 351 -7.08 -3.47 -0.05
CA ASN A 351 -5.82 -3.90 -0.68
C ASN A 351 -4.60 -3.05 -0.26
N ASN A 352 -4.61 -2.59 0.97
CA ASN A 352 -3.54 -1.81 1.60
C ASN A 352 -3.45 -2.18 3.09
N PRO A 353 -2.36 -1.86 3.79
CA PRO A 353 -2.17 -2.26 5.19
C PRO A 353 -3.25 -1.77 6.16
N LEU A 354 -3.77 -0.57 5.95
CA LEU A 354 -4.74 0.07 6.84
C LEU A 354 -5.99 0.50 6.05
N GLU A 355 -7.07 -0.24 6.23
CA GLU A 355 -8.35 0.10 5.62
C GLU A 355 -9.12 1.09 6.50
N VAL A 356 -9.50 2.23 5.94
CA VAL A 356 -10.39 3.18 6.58
C VAL A 356 -11.83 2.71 6.43
N LYS A 357 -12.53 2.53 7.54
CA LYS A 357 -13.97 2.20 7.58
C LYS A 357 -14.76 3.50 7.77
N PRO A 358 -15.29 4.11 6.71
CA PRO A 358 -15.94 5.40 6.82
C PRO A 358 -17.29 5.27 7.53
N ASN A 359 -17.68 6.33 8.23
CA ASN A 359 -19.01 6.41 8.84
C ASN A 359 -20.14 6.47 7.80
N ALA A 360 -21.36 6.09 8.23
CA ALA A 360 -22.52 6.03 7.32
C ALA A 360 -22.87 7.39 6.69
N GLY A 361 -22.65 8.50 7.42
CA GLY A 361 -22.87 9.84 6.90
C GLY A 361 -21.92 10.17 5.75
N TYR A 362 -20.66 9.74 5.83
CA TYR A 362 -19.72 9.91 4.72
C TYR A 362 -20.09 9.05 3.50
N LEU A 363 -20.57 7.82 3.70
CA LEU A 363 -21.06 7.01 2.59
C LEU A 363 -22.27 7.64 1.88
N ALA A 364 -23.17 8.27 2.64
CA ALA A 364 -24.28 9.04 2.05
C ALA A 364 -23.79 10.26 1.22
N LEU A 365 -22.68 10.92 1.66
CA LEU A 365 -22.03 11.96 0.87
C LEU A 365 -21.44 11.41 -0.44
N VAL A 366 -20.75 10.26 -0.37
CA VAL A 366 -20.22 9.57 -1.55
C VAL A 366 -21.34 9.24 -2.53
N ASP A 367 -22.46 8.70 -2.05
CA ASP A 367 -23.61 8.38 -2.89
C ASP A 367 -24.19 9.65 -3.54
N TYR A 368 -24.33 10.74 -2.78
CA TYR A 368 -24.80 12.03 -3.30
C TYR A 368 -23.88 12.58 -4.40
N TRP A 369 -22.56 12.63 -4.17
CA TRP A 369 -21.61 13.16 -5.14
C TRP A 369 -21.44 12.26 -6.37
N ASN A 370 -21.69 10.96 -6.23
CA ASN A 370 -21.74 10.01 -7.35
C ASN A 370 -23.12 9.95 -8.03
N GLY A 371 -24.08 10.82 -7.66
CA GLY A 371 -25.40 10.90 -8.29
C GLY A 371 -26.38 9.77 -7.94
N LYS A 372 -26.13 9.07 -6.83
CA LYS A 372 -26.92 7.89 -6.39
C LYS A 372 -27.81 8.16 -5.18
N GLY A 373 -27.57 9.24 -4.45
CA GLY A 373 -28.23 9.55 -3.18
C GLY A 373 -28.79 10.97 -3.13
N GLU A 374 -29.57 11.27 -2.08
CA GLU A 374 -30.09 12.60 -1.83
C GLU A 374 -29.01 13.52 -1.25
N LYS A 375 -29.15 14.86 -1.49
CA LYS A 375 -28.25 15.87 -0.93
C LYS A 375 -28.40 15.92 0.60
N PRO A 376 -27.36 15.61 1.37
CA PRO A 376 -27.40 15.73 2.84
C PRO A 376 -27.55 17.19 3.29
N SER A 377 -28.05 17.40 4.50
CA SER A 377 -28.03 18.73 5.10
C SER A 377 -26.57 19.18 5.36
N ALA A 378 -26.30 20.49 5.33
CA ALA A 378 -24.95 21.01 5.66
C ALA A 378 -24.47 20.57 7.05
N LYS A 379 -25.39 20.47 8.03
CA LYS A 379 -25.10 20.01 9.39
C LYS A 379 -24.65 18.54 9.41
N ASP A 380 -25.37 17.65 8.71
CA ASP A 380 -25.06 16.22 8.67
C ASP A 380 -23.80 15.97 7.86
N ALA A 381 -23.62 16.69 6.76
CA ALA A 381 -22.40 16.65 5.95
C ALA A 381 -21.16 17.08 6.75
N LYS A 382 -21.22 18.22 7.47
CA LYS A 382 -20.14 18.66 8.35
C LYS A 382 -19.82 17.62 9.41
N LYS A 383 -20.84 17.05 10.07
CA LYS A 383 -20.66 16.01 11.08
C LYS A 383 -19.95 14.79 10.51
N ALA A 384 -20.38 14.32 9.34
CA ALA A 384 -19.81 13.13 8.68
C ALA A 384 -18.36 13.34 8.27
N LEU A 385 -18.04 14.48 7.67
CA LEU A 385 -16.68 14.84 7.25
C LEU A 385 -15.73 15.00 8.45
N LEU A 386 -16.18 15.69 9.51
CA LEU A 386 -15.36 15.83 10.72
C LEU A 386 -15.19 14.50 11.46
N GLN A 387 -16.18 13.61 11.45
CA GLN A 387 -16.01 12.26 11.98
C GLN A 387 -14.98 11.46 11.16
N LEU A 388 -15.04 11.53 9.82
CA LEU A 388 -14.04 10.89 8.96
C LEU A 388 -12.63 11.38 9.33
N ALA A 389 -12.43 12.71 9.41
CA ALA A 389 -11.11 13.31 9.62
C ALA A 389 -10.59 13.24 11.06
N ASN A 390 -11.46 13.25 12.08
CA ASN A 390 -11.06 13.22 13.49
C ASN A 390 -11.07 11.83 14.11
N HIS A 391 -11.74 10.87 13.48
CA HIS A 391 -11.93 9.55 14.06
C HIS A 391 -11.60 8.43 13.07
N ASP A 392 -12.33 8.32 11.96
CA ASP A 392 -12.29 7.11 11.12
C ASP A 392 -10.92 6.90 10.46
N ILE A 393 -10.20 8.00 10.12
CA ILE A 393 -8.89 7.96 9.46
C ILE A 393 -7.73 7.64 10.41
N ARG A 394 -7.92 7.76 11.72
CA ARG A 394 -6.83 7.57 12.70
C ARG A 394 -6.40 6.13 12.75
N PHE A 395 -5.10 5.91 12.98
CA PHE A 395 -4.48 4.58 13.04
C PHE A 395 -5.27 3.58 13.89
N GLU A 396 -5.64 3.97 15.10
CA GLU A 396 -6.35 3.12 16.07
C GLU A 396 -7.76 2.71 15.67
N ASN A 397 -8.35 3.38 14.67
CA ASN A 397 -9.71 3.13 14.17
C ASN A 397 -9.73 2.48 12.78
N THR A 398 -8.57 2.32 12.14
CA THR A 398 -8.46 1.60 10.88
C THR A 398 -8.45 0.10 11.08
N GLN A 399 -8.90 -0.63 10.08
CA GLN A 399 -8.75 -2.09 10.06
C GLN A 399 -7.38 -2.45 9.51
N PHE A 400 -6.56 -3.09 10.34
CA PHE A 400 -5.27 -3.63 9.92
C PHE A 400 -5.46 -4.93 9.12
N HIS A 401 -4.72 -5.04 8.01
CA HIS A 401 -4.66 -6.20 7.13
C HIS A 401 -3.30 -6.90 7.27
N PRO A 402 -3.14 -7.83 8.23
CA PRO A 402 -1.86 -8.51 8.46
C PRO A 402 -1.40 -9.35 7.27
N GLU A 403 -2.34 -9.89 6.47
CA GLU A 403 -2.06 -10.66 5.26
C GLU A 403 -1.40 -9.83 4.15
N VAL A 404 -1.68 -8.52 4.09
CA VAL A 404 -1.00 -7.59 3.18
C VAL A 404 0.47 -7.45 3.57
N ILE A 405 0.75 -7.25 4.85
CA ILE A 405 2.13 -7.16 5.36
C ILE A 405 2.86 -8.48 5.20
N ASP A 406 2.20 -9.60 5.47
CA ASP A 406 2.74 -10.94 5.26
C ASP A 406 3.13 -11.19 3.80
N ALA A 407 2.28 -10.77 2.86
CA ALA A 407 2.54 -10.85 1.43
C ALA A 407 3.74 -10.00 0.99
N MET A 408 4.00 -8.88 1.67
CA MET A 408 5.12 -7.98 1.35
C MET A 408 6.46 -8.45 1.96
N PHE A 409 6.46 -8.96 3.18
CA PHE A 409 7.70 -9.18 3.92
C PHE A 409 8.09 -10.64 4.14
N ARG A 410 7.15 -11.57 4.24
CA ARG A 410 7.45 -12.99 4.47
C ARG A 410 7.30 -13.84 3.20
N GLN A 411 6.19 -13.70 2.50
CA GLN A 411 5.87 -14.57 1.37
C GLN A 411 6.85 -14.45 0.17
N PRO A 412 7.54 -13.33 -0.10
CA PRO A 412 8.58 -13.27 -1.12
C PRO A 412 9.73 -14.26 -0.87
N TYR A 413 9.97 -14.64 0.39
CA TYR A 413 11.12 -15.45 0.82
C TYR A 413 10.74 -16.80 1.43
N SER A 414 9.47 -17.03 1.77
CA SER A 414 9.01 -18.22 2.51
C SER A 414 7.77 -18.82 1.88
N LYS A 415 7.80 -20.15 1.77
CA LYS A 415 6.64 -20.97 1.36
C LYS A 415 5.87 -21.54 2.56
N LEU A 416 6.18 -21.10 3.78
CA LEU A 416 5.40 -21.52 4.96
C LEU A 416 4.09 -20.77 5.01
N ASN A 417 3.03 -21.41 5.49
CA ASN A 417 1.80 -20.76 5.89
C ASN A 417 1.81 -20.44 7.39
N LEU A 418 1.08 -19.39 7.77
CA LEU A 418 0.88 -18.97 9.15
C LEU A 418 -0.61 -18.79 9.43
N PRO A 419 -1.09 -19.03 10.66
CA PRO A 419 -2.47 -18.78 11.00
C PRO A 419 -2.80 -17.30 10.82
N PHE A 420 -3.91 -17.00 10.13
CA PHE A 420 -4.43 -15.64 10.04
C PHE A 420 -4.98 -15.17 11.39
N LYS A 421 -5.63 -16.08 12.11
CA LYS A 421 -6.08 -15.90 13.48
C LYS A 421 -5.74 -17.13 14.33
N THR A 422 -5.60 -16.94 15.63
CA THR A 422 -5.46 -18.05 16.57
C THR A 422 -6.78 -18.79 16.73
N HIS A 423 -6.86 -19.99 16.19
CA HIS A 423 -8.03 -20.89 16.33
C HIS A 423 -7.80 -21.82 17.52
N ARG A 424 -8.32 -21.46 18.67
CA ARG A 424 -8.20 -22.29 19.87
C ARG A 424 -9.35 -23.28 20.00
N ILE A 425 -9.02 -24.57 20.08
CA ILE A 425 -9.97 -25.67 20.29
C ILE A 425 -9.84 -26.15 21.72
N SER A 426 -10.84 -25.78 22.52
CA SER A 426 -10.91 -26.15 23.92
C SER A 426 -11.21 -27.64 24.11
N LYS A 427 -11.21 -28.11 25.37
CA LYS A 427 -11.59 -29.49 25.73
C LYS A 427 -12.98 -29.89 25.25
N THR A 428 -13.90 -28.93 25.04
CA THR A 428 -15.27 -29.14 24.58
C THR A 428 -15.45 -28.87 23.09
N GLY A 429 -14.46 -28.22 22.47
CA GLY A 429 -14.48 -27.85 21.04
C GLY A 429 -14.23 -26.37 20.79
N GLY A 430 -14.51 -25.92 19.57
CA GLY A 430 -14.35 -24.55 19.12
C GLY A 430 -14.97 -24.32 17.75
N THR A 431 -15.01 -23.05 17.33
CA THR A 431 -15.52 -22.64 16.01
C THR A 431 -14.46 -21.84 15.28
N ILE A 432 -14.32 -22.06 13.99
CA ILE A 432 -13.42 -21.38 13.07
C ILE A 432 -14.30 -20.69 12.02
N THR A 433 -14.17 -19.39 11.86
CA THR A 433 -14.82 -18.70 10.73
C THR A 433 -14.12 -19.08 9.42
N ALA A 434 -14.85 -19.43 8.39
CA ALA A 434 -14.25 -19.96 7.16
C ALA A 434 -13.29 -18.99 6.47
N VAL A 435 -13.54 -17.68 6.55
CA VAL A 435 -12.68 -16.64 5.96
C VAL A 435 -11.35 -16.43 6.71
N ASP A 436 -11.20 -17.03 7.89
CA ASP A 436 -9.97 -16.93 8.71
C ASP A 436 -8.96 -18.05 8.38
N TYR A 437 -8.91 -18.49 7.10
CA TYR A 437 -7.91 -19.43 6.62
C TYR A 437 -6.49 -18.87 6.71
N ASP A 438 -5.50 -19.73 6.72
CA ASP A 438 -4.09 -19.37 6.92
C ASP A 438 -3.59 -18.33 5.90
N MET A 439 -2.58 -17.54 6.29
CA MET A 439 -1.84 -16.65 5.42
C MET A 439 -0.73 -17.42 4.70
N GLY A 440 -0.59 -17.17 3.40
CA GLY A 440 0.44 -17.79 2.57
C GLY A 440 0.09 -17.70 1.09
N ARG A 441 0.98 -18.19 0.25
CA ARG A 441 0.76 -18.21 -1.19
C ARG A 441 -0.40 -19.13 -1.59
N SER A 442 -1.04 -18.83 -2.69
CA SER A 442 -1.96 -19.79 -3.36
C SER A 442 -1.21 -21.10 -3.66
N GLY A 443 -1.88 -22.22 -3.43
CA GLY A 443 -1.29 -23.56 -3.49
C GLY A 443 -0.53 -23.99 -2.22
N ILE A 444 -0.37 -23.09 -1.21
CA ILE A 444 0.28 -23.37 0.07
C ILE A 444 -0.71 -23.25 1.25
N ALA A 445 -1.38 -22.11 1.40
CA ALA A 445 -2.34 -21.84 2.47
C ALA A 445 -3.80 -21.99 2.02
N TYR A 446 -4.04 -21.78 0.77
CA TYR A 446 -5.33 -21.94 0.09
C TYR A 446 -5.09 -22.21 -1.39
N HIS A 447 -6.14 -22.62 -2.08
CA HIS A 447 -6.16 -22.67 -3.54
C HIS A 447 -7.52 -22.21 -4.03
N ASP A 448 -7.50 -21.24 -4.90
CA ASP A 448 -8.65 -20.74 -5.63
C ASP A 448 -8.35 -20.85 -7.13
N LYS A 449 -9.35 -21.12 -7.95
CA LYS A 449 -9.19 -21.19 -9.41
C LYS A 449 -8.82 -19.85 -9.99
N ASP A 450 -9.34 -18.79 -9.39
CA ASP A 450 -8.85 -17.45 -9.66
C ASP A 450 -7.53 -17.26 -8.91
N SER A 451 -6.44 -17.31 -9.64
CA SER A 451 -5.11 -17.22 -9.05
C SER A 451 -4.79 -15.84 -8.46
N ALA A 452 -5.63 -14.84 -8.68
CA ALA A 452 -5.39 -13.44 -8.32
C ALA A 452 -4.04 -12.88 -8.82
N ASN A 453 -3.40 -13.55 -9.76
CA ASN A 453 -2.15 -13.10 -10.36
C ASN A 453 -2.48 -12.15 -11.53
N TYR A 454 -3.14 -11.04 -11.22
CA TYR A 454 -3.56 -10.08 -12.23
C TYR A 454 -2.39 -9.29 -12.78
N HIS A 455 -2.18 -9.46 -14.06
CA HIS A 455 -1.65 -8.41 -14.89
C HIS A 455 -2.82 -7.63 -15.50
N ILE A 456 -2.64 -6.43 -15.90
CA ILE A 456 -3.67 -5.72 -16.63
C ILE A 456 -3.97 -6.50 -17.87
N SER A 457 -5.24 -6.92 -17.94
CA SER A 457 -5.79 -7.30 -19.21
C SER A 457 -5.78 -6.09 -20.14
N ALA A 458 -5.46 -6.33 -21.38
CA ALA A 458 -5.69 -5.39 -22.49
C ALA A 458 -7.20 -5.22 -22.74
N GLY A 459 -8.01 -5.08 -21.70
CA GLY A 459 -9.46 -5.00 -21.78
C GLY A 459 -10.03 -3.99 -20.79
N SER A 460 -11.22 -3.54 -21.04
CA SER A 460 -11.87 -2.42 -20.37
C SER A 460 -12.39 -2.68 -18.97
N GLU A 461 -12.38 -3.91 -18.46
CA GLU A 461 -12.92 -4.22 -17.14
C GLU A 461 -11.96 -5.07 -16.32
N ARG A 462 -11.57 -4.55 -15.16
CA ARG A 462 -10.88 -5.31 -14.13
C ARG A 462 -11.88 -6.20 -13.42
N MET A 463 -11.74 -7.50 -13.55
CA MET A 463 -12.47 -8.43 -12.70
C MET A 463 -11.83 -8.43 -11.31
N PRO A 464 -12.60 -8.27 -10.24
CA PRO A 464 -12.07 -8.38 -8.90
C PRO A 464 -11.57 -9.81 -8.65
N TRP A 465 -10.38 -9.94 -8.05
CA TRP A 465 -9.84 -11.25 -7.64
C TRP A 465 -10.58 -11.83 -6.44
N ASN A 466 -11.19 -11.00 -5.60
CA ASN A 466 -12.17 -11.36 -4.58
C ASN A 466 -13.47 -10.64 -4.93
N ARG A 467 -14.49 -11.34 -5.36
CA ARG A 467 -15.73 -10.76 -5.92
C ARG A 467 -16.48 -9.89 -4.91
N GLY A 468 -16.42 -10.22 -3.62
CA GLY A 468 -17.00 -9.38 -2.57
C GLY A 468 -16.16 -8.15 -2.23
N THR A 469 -14.92 -8.07 -2.73
CA THR A 469 -13.97 -6.96 -2.48
C THR A 469 -13.87 -6.57 -1.01
N THR A 470 -13.77 -7.56 -0.14
CA THR A 470 -13.79 -7.38 1.31
C THR A 470 -12.94 -8.41 2.04
N TYR A 471 -12.52 -8.08 3.24
CA TYR A 471 -11.91 -8.92 4.26
C TYR A 471 -10.47 -9.38 3.96
N ARG A 472 -10.18 -10.01 2.82
CA ARG A 472 -8.86 -10.54 2.42
C ARG A 472 -8.53 -10.09 1.00
N ASN A 473 -7.28 -9.66 0.78
CA ASN A 473 -6.78 -9.21 -0.52
C ASN A 473 -6.19 -10.36 -1.35
N GLU A 474 -6.92 -11.48 -1.44
CA GLU A 474 -6.49 -12.72 -2.08
C GLU A 474 -7.57 -13.25 -3.04
N GLY A 475 -7.33 -14.39 -3.72
CA GLY A 475 -8.23 -14.93 -4.73
C GLY A 475 -9.54 -15.52 -4.19
N VAL A 476 -9.56 -15.96 -2.93
CA VAL A 476 -10.76 -16.55 -2.32
C VAL A 476 -11.89 -15.53 -2.27
N ASP A 477 -13.02 -15.86 -2.86
CA ASP A 477 -14.20 -15.00 -2.89
C ASP A 477 -14.87 -14.92 -1.51
N ILE A 478 -15.04 -13.69 -1.00
CA ILE A 478 -15.59 -13.45 0.34
C ILE A 478 -16.71 -12.43 0.26
N GLU A 479 -17.83 -12.74 0.91
CA GLU A 479 -18.97 -11.82 1.10
C GLU A 479 -19.35 -11.69 2.55
N PHE A 480 -20.18 -10.69 2.86
CA PHE A 480 -20.69 -10.42 4.21
C PHE A 480 -22.17 -10.77 4.29
N ASP A 481 -22.56 -11.58 5.27
CA ASP A 481 -23.96 -11.89 5.60
C ASP A 481 -24.43 -10.96 6.73
N PRO A 482 -25.33 -9.97 6.46
CA PRO A 482 -25.81 -9.04 7.48
C PRO A 482 -26.64 -9.73 8.59
N ALA A 483 -27.34 -10.84 8.26
CA ALA A 483 -28.15 -11.58 9.23
C ALA A 483 -27.29 -12.38 10.21
N LYS A 484 -26.18 -12.92 9.74
CA LYS A 484 -25.16 -13.60 10.55
C LYS A 484 -24.15 -12.63 11.17
N LYS A 485 -24.06 -11.41 10.66
CA LYS A 485 -23.01 -10.42 11.01
C LYS A 485 -21.60 -11.00 10.85
N SER A 486 -21.41 -11.79 9.81
CA SER A 486 -20.17 -12.53 9.56
C SER A 486 -19.86 -12.62 8.08
N HIS A 487 -18.58 -12.68 7.76
CA HIS A 487 -18.11 -12.98 6.41
C HIS A 487 -18.17 -14.49 6.15
N PHE A 488 -18.29 -14.87 4.90
CA PHE A 488 -18.33 -16.26 4.43
C PHE A 488 -17.61 -16.39 3.09
N ILE A 489 -17.09 -17.58 2.79
CA ILE A 489 -16.52 -17.92 1.48
C ILE A 489 -17.64 -18.20 0.52
N ASN A 490 -17.59 -17.55 -0.64
CA ASN A 490 -18.57 -17.58 -1.70
C ASN A 490 -17.98 -18.17 -2.99
N HIS A 491 -18.77 -18.36 -4.03
CA HIS A 491 -18.36 -18.81 -5.37
C HIS A 491 -17.40 -20.01 -5.39
N ILE A 492 -17.52 -20.89 -4.41
CA ILE A 492 -16.66 -22.06 -4.28
C ILE A 492 -16.81 -22.99 -5.49
N GLU A 493 -15.71 -23.35 -6.13
CA GLU A 493 -15.61 -24.23 -7.28
C GLU A 493 -14.89 -25.54 -6.95
N ALA A 494 -15.05 -26.56 -7.81
CA ALA A 494 -14.41 -27.85 -7.61
C ALA A 494 -12.87 -27.74 -7.71
N GLY A 495 -12.16 -28.33 -6.75
CA GLY A 495 -10.70 -28.32 -6.65
C GLY A 495 -10.14 -27.23 -5.74
N GLU A 496 -10.94 -26.26 -5.32
CA GLU A 496 -10.53 -25.25 -4.36
C GLU A 496 -10.40 -25.80 -2.96
N TRP A 497 -9.60 -25.15 -2.13
CA TRP A 497 -9.45 -25.52 -0.73
C TRP A 497 -8.89 -24.38 0.13
N THR A 498 -9.18 -24.43 1.42
CA THR A 498 -8.64 -23.54 2.45
C THR A 498 -8.06 -24.34 3.61
N GLU A 499 -6.94 -23.90 4.15
CA GLU A 499 -6.25 -24.53 5.28
C GLU A 499 -6.34 -23.66 6.53
N TYR A 500 -6.46 -24.30 7.68
CA TYR A 500 -6.60 -23.66 9.00
C TYR A 500 -5.62 -24.28 9.97
N THR A 501 -4.71 -23.49 10.52
CA THR A 501 -3.86 -23.87 11.64
C THR A 501 -4.60 -23.57 12.95
N LEU A 502 -4.70 -24.57 13.81
CA LEU A 502 -5.41 -24.47 15.08
C LEU A 502 -4.59 -25.00 16.25
N GLU A 503 -4.90 -24.54 17.46
CA GLU A 503 -4.30 -24.97 18.72
C GLU A 503 -5.33 -25.73 19.56
N ALA A 504 -5.13 -27.03 19.75
CA ALA A 504 -6.00 -27.87 20.57
C ALA A 504 -5.45 -27.96 22.02
N ASP A 505 -6.28 -27.61 22.99
CA ASP A 505 -5.92 -27.68 24.42
C ASP A 505 -5.65 -29.12 24.89
N GLN A 506 -6.25 -30.10 24.20
CA GLN A 506 -6.15 -31.52 24.55
C GLN A 506 -6.24 -32.40 23.30
N ALA A 507 -5.41 -33.45 23.27
CA ALA A 507 -5.54 -34.51 22.27
C ALA A 507 -6.89 -35.24 22.40
N GLY A 508 -7.45 -35.65 21.28
CA GLY A 508 -8.72 -36.40 21.28
C GLY A 508 -9.38 -36.47 19.91
N VAL A 509 -10.54 -37.12 19.90
CA VAL A 509 -11.40 -37.19 18.73
C VAL A 509 -12.48 -36.14 18.87
N TYR A 510 -12.65 -35.31 17.82
CA TYR A 510 -13.65 -34.26 17.74
C TYR A 510 -14.53 -34.47 16.52
N GLY A 511 -15.83 -34.28 16.67
CA GLY A 511 -16.74 -34.22 15.55
C GLY A 511 -16.58 -32.90 14.80
N LEU A 512 -16.17 -32.96 13.53
CA LEU A 512 -16.05 -31.79 12.65
C LEU A 512 -17.33 -31.64 11.84
N SER A 513 -17.90 -30.45 11.84
CA SER A 513 -19.01 -30.03 10.98
C SER A 513 -18.76 -28.69 10.32
N ALA A 514 -19.41 -28.42 9.21
CA ALA A 514 -19.38 -27.16 8.49
C ALA A 514 -20.77 -26.50 8.49
N GLU A 515 -20.81 -25.18 8.65
CA GLU A 515 -22.02 -24.39 8.42
C GLU A 515 -21.99 -23.87 6.99
N VAL A 516 -22.91 -24.36 6.18
CA VAL A 516 -22.96 -24.14 4.73
C VAL A 516 -24.34 -23.69 4.26
N LYS A 517 -24.37 -23.04 3.09
CA LYS A 517 -25.58 -22.75 2.32
C LYS A 517 -25.32 -23.14 0.86
N ALA A 518 -26.23 -23.77 0.19
CA ALA A 518 -26.03 -24.22 -1.19
C ALA A 518 -27.15 -23.76 -2.10
N THR A 519 -26.80 -23.09 -3.17
CA THR A 519 -27.75 -22.64 -4.20
C THR A 519 -28.15 -23.75 -5.17
N VAL A 520 -27.31 -24.81 -5.26
CA VAL A 520 -27.51 -25.99 -6.09
C VAL A 520 -27.20 -27.28 -5.29
N ALA A 521 -27.68 -28.44 -5.75
CA ALA A 521 -27.50 -29.71 -5.04
C ALA A 521 -26.17 -30.43 -5.36
N THR A 522 -25.18 -29.73 -5.91
CA THR A 522 -23.93 -30.34 -6.39
C THR A 522 -22.79 -30.28 -5.40
N GLY A 523 -22.90 -29.46 -4.35
CA GLY A 523 -21.82 -29.21 -3.41
C GLY A 523 -21.32 -30.46 -2.72
N ARG A 524 -20.00 -30.64 -2.62
CA ARG A 524 -19.35 -31.76 -1.93
C ARG A 524 -18.07 -31.29 -1.24
N LEU A 525 -17.89 -31.66 0.02
CA LEU A 525 -16.74 -31.32 0.84
C LEU A 525 -15.85 -32.52 1.14
N GLY A 526 -14.54 -32.31 1.05
CA GLY A 526 -13.48 -33.19 1.53
C GLY A 526 -12.72 -32.59 2.70
N VAL A 527 -12.00 -33.41 3.46
CA VAL A 527 -11.25 -32.98 4.65
C VAL A 527 -9.89 -33.67 4.70
N SER A 528 -8.83 -32.93 5.05
CA SER A 528 -7.60 -33.52 5.57
C SER A 528 -7.26 -32.95 6.94
N VAL A 529 -6.56 -33.75 7.77
CA VAL A 529 -6.07 -33.34 9.09
C VAL A 529 -4.59 -33.70 9.19
N ASN A 530 -3.76 -32.74 9.54
CA ASN A 530 -2.29 -32.92 9.67
C ASN A 530 -1.66 -33.58 8.43
N ASN A 531 -2.11 -33.17 7.23
CA ASN A 531 -1.76 -33.70 5.89
C ASN A 531 -2.29 -35.13 5.57
N GLU A 532 -3.06 -35.74 6.46
CA GLU A 532 -3.73 -37.01 6.18
C GLU A 532 -5.11 -36.74 5.56
N LEU A 533 -5.27 -37.13 4.31
CA LEU A 533 -6.57 -37.03 3.61
C LEU A 533 -7.53 -38.06 4.18
N LEU A 534 -8.67 -37.59 4.66
CA LEU A 534 -9.73 -38.47 5.13
C LEU A 534 -10.62 -38.92 3.96
N ALA A 535 -11.13 -40.15 4.03
CA ALA A 535 -12.10 -40.66 3.04
C ALA A 535 -13.48 -39.98 3.24
N VAL A 536 -13.53 -38.67 3.03
CA VAL A 536 -14.72 -37.81 3.20
C VAL A 536 -15.11 -37.22 1.86
N ASP A 537 -16.36 -37.42 1.50
CA ASP A 537 -16.99 -36.83 0.32
C ASP A 537 -18.46 -36.51 0.66
N THR A 538 -18.60 -35.47 1.51
CA THR A 538 -19.88 -35.11 2.09
C THR A 538 -20.68 -34.21 1.15
N ALA A 539 -21.86 -34.68 0.74
CA ALA A 539 -22.80 -33.91 -0.08
C ALA A 539 -23.44 -32.78 0.74
N VAL A 540 -23.59 -31.62 0.10
CA VAL A 540 -24.32 -30.47 0.64
C VAL A 540 -25.71 -30.44 0.00
N ALA A 541 -26.75 -30.57 0.82
CA ALA A 541 -28.14 -30.45 0.32
C ALA A 541 -28.42 -28.99 -0.10
N GLN A 542 -29.17 -28.82 -1.17
CA GLN A 542 -29.63 -27.50 -1.60
C GLN A 542 -30.48 -26.85 -0.50
N SER A 543 -30.13 -25.64 -0.11
CA SER A 543 -30.84 -24.88 0.93
C SER A 543 -30.45 -23.40 0.84
N GLU A 544 -31.43 -22.52 0.77
CA GLU A 544 -31.27 -21.08 0.89
C GLU A 544 -30.94 -20.61 2.33
N LYS A 545 -31.03 -21.54 3.29
CA LYS A 545 -30.71 -21.28 4.70
C LYS A 545 -29.39 -21.93 5.07
N TRP A 546 -28.67 -21.32 5.97
CA TRP A 546 -27.48 -21.89 6.59
C TRP A 546 -27.85 -23.18 7.34
N GLN A 547 -27.11 -24.25 7.09
CA GLN A 547 -27.31 -25.58 7.65
C GLN A 547 -25.99 -26.18 8.14
N GLN A 548 -26.06 -26.98 9.20
CA GLN A 548 -24.91 -27.73 9.71
C GLN A 548 -24.80 -29.05 8.97
N VAL A 549 -23.64 -29.32 8.39
CA VAL A 549 -23.31 -30.59 7.71
C VAL A 549 -22.15 -31.25 8.46
N LYS A 550 -22.40 -32.47 8.96
CA LYS A 550 -21.35 -33.26 9.62
C LYS A 550 -20.38 -33.78 8.56
N LEU A 551 -19.08 -33.54 8.76
CA LEU A 551 -18.03 -33.96 7.83
C LEU A 551 -17.37 -35.26 8.30
N ALA A 552 -16.73 -35.26 9.48
CA ALA A 552 -15.93 -36.38 9.97
C ALA A 552 -15.78 -36.33 11.50
N ASN A 553 -15.31 -37.45 12.06
CA ASN A 553 -14.63 -37.43 13.36
C ASN A 553 -13.13 -37.30 13.09
N VAL A 554 -12.50 -36.24 13.62
CA VAL A 554 -11.11 -35.92 13.39
C VAL A 554 -10.28 -36.13 14.66
N LYS A 555 -9.12 -36.74 14.52
CA LYS A 555 -8.18 -36.91 15.65
C LYS A 555 -7.23 -35.70 15.69
N LEU A 556 -7.29 -34.92 16.76
CA LEU A 556 -6.37 -33.83 17.01
C LEU A 556 -5.30 -34.25 18.04
N LEU A 557 -4.11 -33.77 17.82
CA LEU A 557 -3.02 -33.78 18.81
C LEU A 557 -3.20 -32.61 19.78
N GLN A 558 -2.63 -32.68 20.98
CA GLN A 558 -2.50 -31.52 21.82
C GLN A 558 -1.50 -30.53 21.19
N GLY A 559 -1.84 -29.23 21.17
CA GLY A 559 -1.07 -28.20 20.48
C GLY A 559 -1.50 -27.99 19.04
N THR A 560 -0.54 -27.69 18.18
CA THR A 560 -0.79 -27.29 16.79
C THR A 560 -1.29 -28.43 15.91
N ASN A 561 -2.35 -28.18 15.18
CA ASN A 561 -2.91 -29.06 14.14
C ASN A 561 -3.26 -28.22 12.90
N LYS A 562 -3.41 -28.91 11.76
CA LYS A 562 -3.89 -28.30 10.51
C LYS A 562 -5.12 -29.04 10.00
N ILE A 563 -6.15 -28.30 9.63
CA ILE A 563 -7.33 -28.82 8.93
C ILE A 563 -7.42 -28.14 7.59
N ARG A 564 -7.59 -28.94 6.52
CA ARG A 564 -7.85 -28.43 5.19
C ARG A 564 -9.22 -28.90 4.73
N ILE A 565 -10.02 -27.98 4.19
CA ILE A 565 -11.34 -28.23 3.63
C ILE A 565 -11.23 -28.12 2.12
N TYR A 566 -11.63 -29.17 1.43
CA TYR A 566 -11.63 -29.25 -0.03
C TYR A 566 -13.03 -29.10 -0.59
N ALA A 567 -13.16 -28.40 -1.69
CA ALA A 567 -14.34 -28.43 -2.54
C ALA A 567 -14.17 -29.55 -3.56
N ASN A 568 -14.63 -30.76 -3.23
CA ASN A 568 -14.70 -31.86 -4.19
C ASN A 568 -15.69 -31.55 -5.34
N ALA A 569 -16.74 -30.77 -5.03
CA ALA A 569 -17.61 -30.11 -6.00
C ALA A 569 -18.10 -28.78 -5.42
N GLY A 570 -18.21 -27.77 -6.27
CA GLY A 570 -18.62 -26.43 -5.89
C GLY A 570 -20.13 -26.21 -5.80
N GLY A 571 -20.57 -24.96 -5.70
CA GLY A 571 -21.98 -24.56 -5.66
C GLY A 571 -22.54 -24.40 -4.25
N TYR A 572 -21.70 -24.17 -3.27
CA TYR A 572 -22.08 -23.86 -1.90
C TYR A 572 -21.27 -22.67 -1.36
N HIS A 573 -21.72 -22.13 -0.24
CA HIS A 573 -21.04 -21.12 0.55
C HIS A 573 -20.61 -21.73 1.89
N LEU A 574 -19.48 -21.29 2.44
CA LEU A 574 -18.94 -21.81 3.70
C LEU A 574 -18.81 -20.67 4.72
N LEU A 575 -19.55 -20.77 5.83
CA LEU A 575 -19.55 -19.75 6.89
C LEU A 575 -18.55 -20.08 8.00
N SER A 576 -18.59 -21.31 8.50
CA SER A 576 -17.77 -21.70 9.64
C SER A 576 -17.53 -23.21 9.70
N LEU A 577 -16.49 -23.59 10.43
CA LEU A 577 -16.21 -24.96 10.84
C LEU A 577 -16.43 -25.07 12.35
N GLN A 578 -17.04 -26.15 12.79
CA GLN A 578 -17.29 -26.41 14.21
C GLN A 578 -16.68 -27.74 14.60
N LEU A 579 -15.90 -27.72 15.66
CA LEU A 579 -15.33 -28.90 16.31
C LEU A 579 -16.03 -29.12 17.64
N LYS A 580 -16.55 -30.31 17.91
CA LYS A 580 -17.17 -30.71 19.19
C LYS A 580 -16.60 -32.05 19.64
N LYS A 581 -16.33 -32.16 20.94
CA LYS A 581 -15.86 -33.42 21.55
C LYS A 581 -17.02 -34.35 21.85
#